data_1ac7f6cb117d2dde5b87e43ce22aaf38
#
_entry.id   1ac7f6cb117d2dde5b87e43ce22aaf38
#
_cell.length_a   1.000
_cell.length_b   1.000
_cell.length_c   1.000
_cell.angle_alpha   90.00
_cell.angle_beta   90.00
_cell.angle_gamma   90.00
#
_symmetry.space_group_name_H-M   'P 1'
#
loop_
_entity.id
_entity.type
_entity.pdbx_description
1 polymer ?
#
loop_
_entity_poly.entity_id
_entity_poly.type
_entity_poly.pdbx_seq_one_letter_code
_entity_poly.pdbx_strand_id
1 'polypeptide(L)'
;MNENKNRICYMILPEGVREGLSEGLEGLSEKYTVSIVVIPVANWNDDLTPWPADGVFKKAKPFGGHASSFLDKLVNEVIPETERRLGVLDAERTILGVSLSGLFAVWAAFNTDAFANIISISGSLWYDGFVDWMNENTPSSKVKRVCMLLGEKEKNAKEKRMATVEEKSVLAASILKTKTDASVSLELVEGTHFSPILPRLARAFEVSF
;
A
#
# COMPACT_ATOMS: atom_id res chain seq x y z
N MET A 1 6.33 -15.75 28.15
CA MET A 1 7.10 -16.02 26.92
C MET A 1 6.65 -14.95 25.93
N ASN A 2 7.50 -13.96 25.64
CA ASN A 2 7.23 -12.99 24.57
C ASN A 2 7.22 -13.80 23.25
N GLU A 3 6.06 -14.00 22.70
CA GLU A 3 5.93 -14.41 21.30
C GLU A 3 6.46 -13.21 20.47
N ASN A 4 7.74 -13.27 20.13
CA ASN A 4 8.33 -12.42 19.12
C ASN A 4 7.67 -12.82 17.80
N LYS A 5 6.48 -12.29 17.53
CA LYS A 5 5.78 -12.53 16.27
C LYS A 5 6.70 -12.00 15.18
N ASN A 6 7.19 -12.91 14.35
CA ASN A 6 7.93 -12.55 13.15
C ASN A 6 7.05 -11.64 12.30
N ARG A 7 7.32 -10.34 12.29
CA ARG A 7 6.58 -9.35 11.49
C ARG A 7 7.42 -8.91 10.32
N ILE A 8 6.85 -8.96 9.13
CA ILE A 8 7.51 -8.51 7.91
C ILE A 8 6.63 -7.48 7.22
N CYS A 9 7.22 -6.34 6.87
CA CYS A 9 6.61 -5.30 6.05
C CYS A 9 7.23 -5.31 4.66
N TYR A 10 6.47 -5.73 3.66
CA TYR A 10 6.82 -5.64 2.24
C TYR A 10 6.45 -4.26 1.72
N MET A 11 7.45 -3.41 1.57
CA MET A 11 7.29 -2.03 1.11
C MET A 11 7.56 -1.93 -0.39
N ILE A 12 6.55 -1.57 -1.17
CA ILE A 12 6.62 -1.50 -2.63
C ILE A 12 7.04 -0.08 -3.04
N LEU A 13 8.20 0.03 -3.70
CA LEU A 13 8.79 1.30 -4.14
C LEU A 13 9.23 1.24 -5.61
N PRO A 14 9.34 2.40 -6.29
CA PRO A 14 10.02 2.47 -7.57
C PRO A 14 11.48 2.05 -7.45
N GLU A 15 12.04 1.50 -8.52
CA GLU A 15 13.49 1.23 -8.59
C GLU A 15 14.30 2.49 -8.29
N GLY A 16 15.43 2.33 -7.58
CA GLY A 16 16.36 3.41 -7.25
C GLY A 16 15.99 4.30 -6.08
N VAL A 17 14.75 4.21 -5.53
CA VAL A 17 14.31 5.10 -4.43
C VAL A 17 14.83 4.67 -3.06
N ARG A 18 15.23 3.41 -2.91
CA ARG A 18 15.63 2.84 -1.61
C ARG A 18 16.81 3.56 -0.94
N GLU A 19 17.80 3.99 -1.71
CA GLU A 19 19.07 4.53 -1.17
C GLU A 19 18.84 5.77 -0.27
N GLY A 20 17.92 6.67 -0.66
CA GLY A 20 17.58 7.85 0.14
C GLY A 20 16.74 7.59 1.39
N LEU A 21 16.28 6.36 1.61
CA LEU A 21 15.41 5.99 2.71
C LEU A 21 16.06 5.00 3.69
N SER A 22 17.23 4.45 3.39
CA SER A 22 17.82 3.32 4.10
C SER A 22 17.93 3.55 5.61
N GLU A 23 18.53 4.64 6.04
CA GLU A 23 18.71 4.97 7.46
C GLU A 23 17.35 5.12 8.19
N GLY A 24 16.38 5.80 7.56
CA GLY A 24 15.06 5.97 8.14
C GLY A 24 14.30 4.64 8.27
N LEU A 25 14.43 3.74 7.29
CA LEU A 25 13.82 2.42 7.32
C LEU A 25 14.46 1.51 8.37
N GLU A 26 15.78 1.58 8.54
CA GLU A 26 16.49 0.86 9.60
C GLU A 26 15.99 1.30 10.98
N GLY A 27 15.91 2.62 11.25
CA GLY A 27 15.36 3.14 12.49
C GLY A 27 13.91 2.71 12.77
N LEU A 28 13.05 2.65 11.73
CA LEU A 28 11.68 2.14 11.87
C LEU A 28 11.66 0.64 12.15
N SER A 29 12.50 -0.13 11.46
CA SER A 29 12.64 -1.58 11.65
C SER A 29 13.00 -1.92 13.10
N GLU A 30 13.99 -1.23 13.66
CA GLU A 30 14.43 -1.41 15.04
C GLU A 30 13.34 -0.99 16.03
N LYS A 31 12.81 0.22 15.89
CA LYS A 31 11.81 0.79 16.82
C LYS A 31 10.57 -0.08 16.95
N TYR A 32 10.09 -0.65 15.85
CA TYR A 32 8.84 -1.43 15.82
C TYR A 32 9.05 -2.94 15.79
N THR A 33 10.29 -3.41 15.81
CA THR A 33 10.65 -4.85 15.76
C THR A 33 9.94 -5.53 14.58
N VAL A 34 10.15 -4.99 13.36
CA VAL A 34 9.57 -5.48 12.11
C VAL A 34 10.65 -5.52 11.02
N SER A 35 10.75 -6.61 10.30
CA SER A 35 11.63 -6.67 9.13
C SER A 35 11.02 -5.90 7.97
N ILE A 36 11.69 -4.86 7.47
CA ILE A 36 11.24 -4.09 6.31
C ILE A 36 11.96 -4.61 5.06
N VAL A 37 11.19 -5.15 4.12
CA VAL A 37 11.68 -5.66 2.84
C VAL A 37 11.18 -4.77 1.73
N VAL A 38 12.09 -4.07 1.07
CA VAL A 38 11.76 -3.21 -0.08
C VAL A 38 11.64 -4.06 -1.33
N ILE A 39 10.52 -3.95 -2.02
CA ILE A 39 10.22 -4.59 -3.30
C ILE A 39 10.31 -3.51 -4.39
N PRO A 40 11.37 -3.51 -5.20
CA PRO A 40 11.50 -2.56 -6.30
C PRO A 40 10.58 -2.92 -7.47
N VAL A 41 9.92 -1.92 -8.06
CA VAL A 41 9.04 -2.08 -9.23
C VAL A 41 9.55 -1.25 -10.39
N ALA A 42 9.87 -1.92 -11.50
CA ALA A 42 10.35 -1.30 -12.73
C ALA A 42 9.22 -0.70 -13.58
N ASN A 43 8.13 -1.46 -13.74
CA ASN A 43 6.99 -1.06 -14.59
C ASN A 43 5.87 -0.45 -13.75
N TRP A 44 6.14 0.68 -13.09
CA TRP A 44 5.29 1.31 -12.09
C TRP A 44 3.81 1.46 -12.49
N ASN A 45 3.56 1.95 -13.70
CA ASN A 45 2.19 2.16 -14.18
C ASN A 45 1.48 0.87 -14.58
N ASP A 46 2.25 -0.15 -14.98
CA ASP A 46 1.68 -1.39 -15.48
C ASP A 46 1.44 -2.37 -14.33
N ASP A 47 2.47 -2.61 -13.50
CA ASP A 47 2.47 -3.67 -12.48
C ASP A 47 1.65 -3.32 -11.23
N LEU A 48 1.31 -2.04 -11.01
CA LEU A 48 0.60 -1.59 -9.80
C LEU A 48 -0.85 -1.19 -10.04
N THR A 49 -1.37 -1.38 -11.25
CA THR A 49 -2.74 -1.01 -11.60
C THR A 49 -3.60 -2.24 -11.92
N PRO A 50 -4.84 -2.29 -11.41
CA PRO A 50 -5.67 -3.50 -11.48
C PRO A 50 -6.21 -3.80 -12.90
N TRP A 51 -6.39 -2.78 -13.73
CA TRP A 51 -6.86 -2.85 -15.12
C TRP A 51 -6.30 -1.69 -15.93
N PRO A 52 -6.36 -1.75 -17.27
CA PRO A 52 -5.92 -0.65 -18.13
C PRO A 52 -6.78 0.61 -17.92
N ALA A 53 -6.12 1.77 -17.93
CA ALA A 53 -6.79 3.07 -17.87
C ALA A 53 -5.94 4.15 -18.56
N ASP A 54 -6.56 5.28 -18.89
CA ASP A 54 -5.87 6.41 -19.47
C ASP A 54 -4.88 7.04 -18.48
N GLY A 55 -3.75 7.51 -19.00
CA GLY A 55 -2.76 8.24 -18.22
C GLY A 55 -3.35 9.50 -17.57
N VAL A 56 -2.72 9.96 -16.49
CA VAL A 56 -3.20 11.12 -15.71
C VAL A 56 -3.23 12.43 -16.51
N PHE A 57 -2.27 12.59 -17.42
CA PHE A 57 -2.15 13.77 -18.28
C PHE A 57 -2.24 13.37 -19.75
N LYS A 58 -2.66 14.28 -20.63
CA LYS A 58 -2.89 14.05 -22.06
C LYS A 58 -1.74 13.35 -22.81
N LYS A 59 -0.50 13.43 -22.30
CA LYS A 59 0.69 12.80 -22.88
C LYS A 59 1.35 11.78 -21.94
N ALA A 60 0.71 11.48 -20.81
CA ALA A 60 1.24 10.48 -19.89
C ALA A 60 1.06 9.07 -20.44
N LYS A 61 2.01 8.20 -20.14
CA LYS A 61 1.87 6.77 -20.44
C LYS A 61 0.58 6.24 -19.79
N PRO A 62 -0.25 5.49 -20.50
CA PRO A 62 -1.42 4.84 -19.90
C PRO A 62 -1.00 3.83 -18.84
N PHE A 63 -1.96 3.40 -18.05
CA PHE A 63 -1.81 2.34 -17.06
C PHE A 63 -2.07 0.99 -17.71
N GLY A 64 -1.22 -0.01 -17.44
CA GLY A 64 -1.25 -1.30 -18.14
C GLY A 64 -2.21 -2.34 -17.54
N GLY A 65 -2.48 -2.27 -16.25
CA GLY A 65 -3.42 -3.20 -15.60
C GLY A 65 -2.85 -4.60 -15.33
N HIS A 66 -1.58 -4.70 -14.99
CA HIS A 66 -0.90 -5.99 -14.76
C HIS A 66 -0.74 -6.35 -13.27
N ALA A 67 -1.48 -5.70 -12.37
CA ALA A 67 -1.37 -5.92 -10.93
C ALA A 67 -1.56 -7.39 -10.52
N SER A 68 -2.42 -8.14 -11.21
CA SER A 68 -2.63 -9.57 -10.94
C SER A 68 -1.34 -10.37 -11.13
N SER A 69 -0.65 -10.19 -12.26
CA SER A 69 0.60 -10.91 -12.56
C SER A 69 1.72 -10.53 -11.58
N PHE A 70 1.77 -9.25 -11.18
CA PHE A 70 2.74 -8.80 -10.17
C PHE A 70 2.43 -9.37 -8.79
N LEU A 71 1.15 -9.41 -8.39
CA LEU A 71 0.72 -10.02 -7.13
C LEU A 71 1.03 -11.50 -7.07
N ASP A 72 0.75 -12.23 -8.15
CA ASP A 72 1.04 -13.66 -8.25
C ASP A 72 2.53 -13.94 -8.06
N LYS A 73 3.39 -13.19 -8.73
CA LYS A 73 4.85 -13.28 -8.55
C LYS A 73 5.27 -12.92 -7.12
N LEU A 74 4.72 -11.84 -6.57
CA LEU A 74 5.05 -11.40 -5.21
C LEU A 74 4.72 -12.49 -4.18
N VAL A 75 3.52 -13.08 -4.26
CA VAL A 75 3.02 -14.04 -3.29
C VAL A 75 3.67 -15.42 -3.46
N ASN A 76 3.84 -15.88 -4.69
CA ASN A 76 4.27 -17.26 -4.96
C ASN A 76 5.79 -17.44 -5.09
N GLU A 77 6.53 -16.36 -5.36
CA GLU A 77 7.97 -16.43 -5.55
C GLU A 77 8.73 -15.55 -4.55
N VAL A 78 8.48 -14.24 -4.55
CA VAL A 78 9.29 -13.25 -3.80
C VAL A 78 9.15 -13.41 -2.29
N ILE A 79 7.93 -13.54 -1.78
CA ILE A 79 7.66 -13.72 -0.35
C ILE A 79 8.28 -15.01 0.17
N PRO A 80 8.03 -16.21 -0.39
CA PRO A 80 8.61 -17.45 0.11
C PRO A 80 10.15 -17.47 0.08
N GLU A 81 10.75 -16.92 -0.97
CA GLU A 81 12.21 -16.82 -1.07
C GLU A 81 12.78 -15.89 0.01
N THR A 82 12.14 -14.73 0.20
CA THR A 82 12.55 -13.73 1.19
C THR A 82 12.46 -14.30 2.60
N GLU A 83 11.36 -14.94 2.97
CA GLU A 83 11.15 -15.51 4.30
C GLU A 83 12.12 -16.66 4.58
N ARG A 84 12.39 -17.51 3.59
CA ARG A 84 13.43 -18.56 3.69
C ARG A 84 14.81 -17.95 3.95
N ARG A 85 15.18 -16.90 3.23
CA ARG A 85 16.46 -16.20 3.40
C ARG A 85 16.60 -15.54 4.77
N LEU A 86 15.49 -15.00 5.31
CA LEU A 86 15.45 -14.38 6.64
C LEU A 86 15.33 -15.41 7.76
N GLY A 87 15.09 -16.69 7.46
CA GLY A 87 14.85 -17.74 8.46
C GLY A 87 13.55 -17.55 9.24
N VAL A 88 12.56 -16.89 8.63
CA VAL A 88 11.29 -16.56 9.26
C VAL A 88 10.22 -17.56 8.81
N LEU A 89 9.50 -18.13 9.77
CA LEU A 89 8.35 -18.99 9.54
C LEU A 89 7.10 -18.30 10.10
N ASP A 90 5.98 -18.43 9.41
CA ASP A 90 4.66 -17.94 9.86
C ASP A 90 4.64 -16.44 10.19
N ALA A 91 5.25 -15.63 9.33
CA ALA A 91 5.29 -14.19 9.51
C ALA A 91 3.90 -13.55 9.45
N GLU A 92 3.64 -12.61 10.35
CA GLU A 92 2.55 -11.65 10.14
C GLU A 92 3.01 -10.63 9.11
N ARG A 93 2.40 -10.72 7.91
CA ARG A 93 2.80 -9.92 6.75
C ARG A 93 2.00 -8.64 6.65
N THR A 94 2.74 -7.54 6.44
CA THR A 94 2.20 -6.23 6.09
C THR A 94 2.60 -5.92 4.66
N ILE A 95 1.66 -5.43 3.84
CA ILE A 95 1.98 -4.78 2.57
C ILE A 95 1.86 -3.28 2.74
N LEU A 96 2.89 -2.54 2.31
CA LEU A 96 2.93 -1.08 2.37
C LEU A 96 3.20 -0.50 0.99
N GLY A 97 2.38 0.45 0.60
CA GLY A 97 2.56 1.18 -0.65
C GLY A 97 2.30 2.68 -0.51
N VAL A 98 2.88 3.43 -1.46
CA VAL A 98 2.74 4.88 -1.58
C VAL A 98 2.26 5.21 -2.99
N SER A 99 1.29 6.11 -3.15
CA SER A 99 0.77 6.48 -4.48
C SER A 99 0.13 5.27 -5.20
N LEU A 100 0.58 4.89 -6.40
CA LEU A 100 0.09 3.70 -7.10
C LEU A 100 0.35 2.40 -6.33
N SER A 101 1.47 2.28 -5.62
CA SER A 101 1.65 1.09 -4.77
C SER A 101 0.73 1.10 -3.53
N GLY A 102 0.25 2.27 -3.10
CA GLY A 102 -0.80 2.39 -2.09
C GLY A 102 -2.16 1.91 -2.61
N LEU A 103 -2.49 2.20 -3.87
CA LEU A 103 -3.63 1.61 -4.57
C LEU A 103 -3.49 0.09 -4.65
N PHE A 104 -2.33 -0.39 -5.10
CA PHE A 104 -2.03 -1.83 -5.18
C PHE A 104 -2.16 -2.54 -3.83
N ALA A 105 -1.67 -1.94 -2.75
CA ALA A 105 -1.78 -2.52 -1.41
C ALA A 105 -3.25 -2.71 -0.98
N VAL A 106 -4.11 -1.70 -1.24
CA VAL A 106 -5.56 -1.82 -0.97
C VAL A 106 -6.20 -2.86 -1.89
N TRP A 107 -5.84 -2.89 -3.18
CA TRP A 107 -6.34 -3.87 -4.13
C TRP A 107 -5.93 -5.30 -3.76
N ALA A 108 -4.69 -5.50 -3.28
CA ALA A 108 -4.21 -6.80 -2.83
C ALA A 108 -5.04 -7.37 -1.66
N ALA A 109 -5.59 -6.52 -0.79
CA ALA A 109 -6.49 -6.95 0.30
C ALA A 109 -7.74 -7.70 -0.18
N PHE A 110 -8.12 -7.53 -1.44
CA PHE A 110 -9.27 -8.22 -2.06
C PHE A 110 -8.86 -9.44 -2.91
N ASN A 111 -7.57 -9.61 -3.19
CA ASN A 111 -7.11 -10.58 -4.19
C ASN A 111 -6.18 -11.65 -3.62
N THR A 112 -5.80 -11.57 -2.33
CA THR A 112 -4.95 -12.58 -1.68
C THR A 112 -5.17 -12.61 -0.17
N ASP A 113 -4.94 -13.78 0.42
CA ASP A 113 -4.90 -14.01 1.87
C ASP A 113 -3.50 -13.81 2.47
N ALA A 114 -2.54 -13.37 1.67
CA ALA A 114 -1.14 -13.32 2.06
C ALA A 114 -0.81 -12.27 3.12
N PHE A 115 -1.64 -11.20 3.24
CA PHE A 115 -1.36 -10.06 4.09
C PHE A 115 -2.42 -9.86 5.18
N ALA A 116 -1.95 -9.77 6.43
CA ALA A 116 -2.81 -9.42 7.57
C ALA A 116 -2.97 -7.90 7.74
N ASN A 117 -1.97 -7.12 7.34
CA ASN A 117 -1.99 -5.68 7.51
C ASN A 117 -1.72 -4.96 6.18
N ILE A 118 -2.48 -3.91 5.93
CA ILE A 118 -2.42 -3.10 4.72
C ILE A 118 -2.09 -1.68 5.12
N ILE A 119 -1.05 -1.10 4.53
CA ILE A 119 -0.70 0.31 4.71
C ILE A 119 -0.69 1.00 3.34
N SER A 120 -1.52 2.03 3.20
CA SER A 120 -1.64 2.83 2.00
C SER A 120 -1.37 4.30 2.33
N ILE A 121 -0.25 4.82 1.86
CA ILE A 121 0.13 6.22 2.06
C ILE A 121 -0.12 6.97 0.76
N SER A 122 -0.97 8.01 0.80
CA SER A 122 -1.33 8.79 -0.39
C SER A 122 -1.76 7.91 -1.57
N GLY A 123 -2.46 6.81 -1.28
CA GLY A 123 -2.86 5.83 -2.28
C GLY A 123 -3.70 6.44 -3.39
N SER A 124 -3.40 6.09 -4.64
CA SER A 124 -4.09 6.60 -5.83
C SER A 124 -5.51 6.04 -5.96
N LEU A 125 -6.32 6.14 -4.88
CA LEU A 125 -7.67 5.57 -4.82
C LEU A 125 -8.68 6.30 -5.73
N TRP A 126 -8.24 7.40 -6.34
CA TRP A 126 -8.93 8.09 -7.44
C TRP A 126 -8.91 7.30 -8.76
N TYR A 127 -8.23 6.16 -8.82
CA TYR A 127 -8.14 5.33 -10.02
C TYR A 127 -9.53 4.96 -10.57
N ASP A 128 -9.67 5.06 -11.89
CA ASP A 128 -10.97 4.95 -12.56
C ASP A 128 -11.70 3.63 -12.21
N GLY A 129 -12.90 3.74 -11.66
CA GLY A 129 -13.74 2.58 -11.28
C GLY A 129 -13.30 1.84 -10.01
N PHE A 130 -12.21 2.24 -9.34
CA PHE A 130 -11.64 1.45 -8.24
C PHE A 130 -12.58 1.34 -7.03
N VAL A 131 -13.17 2.44 -6.59
CA VAL A 131 -14.08 2.43 -5.43
C VAL A 131 -15.37 1.66 -5.74
N ASP A 132 -15.88 1.76 -6.97
CA ASP A 132 -17.05 1.00 -7.41
C ASP A 132 -16.75 -0.50 -7.42
N TRP A 133 -15.58 -0.88 -7.95
CA TRP A 133 -15.09 -2.26 -7.90
C TRP A 133 -14.94 -2.76 -6.46
N MET A 134 -14.39 -1.97 -5.52
CA MET A 134 -14.32 -2.34 -4.10
C MET A 134 -15.71 -2.61 -3.52
N ASN A 135 -16.71 -1.85 -3.93
CA ASN A 135 -18.08 -2.03 -3.47
C ASN A 135 -18.72 -3.34 -3.98
N GLU A 136 -18.30 -3.84 -5.12
CA GLU A 136 -18.79 -5.09 -5.72
C GLU A 136 -18.04 -6.33 -5.22
N ASN A 137 -16.83 -6.16 -4.67
CA ASN A 137 -15.96 -7.26 -4.26
C ASN A 137 -15.85 -7.36 -2.73
N THR A 138 -15.41 -8.51 -2.25
CA THR A 138 -15.22 -8.79 -0.82
C THR A 138 -13.74 -8.93 -0.51
N PRO A 139 -13.21 -8.19 0.46
CA PRO A 139 -11.81 -8.33 0.86
C PRO A 139 -11.58 -9.64 1.62
N SER A 140 -10.32 -10.08 1.67
CA SER A 140 -9.90 -11.26 2.41
C SER A 140 -10.26 -11.16 3.89
N SER A 141 -10.80 -12.24 4.44
CA SER A 141 -11.05 -12.38 5.89
C SER A 141 -9.76 -12.46 6.73
N LYS A 142 -8.60 -12.57 6.09
CA LYS A 142 -7.29 -12.56 6.76
C LYS A 142 -6.82 -11.16 7.10
N VAL A 143 -7.38 -10.13 6.47
CA VAL A 143 -7.06 -8.73 6.76
C VAL A 143 -7.53 -8.37 8.17
N LYS A 144 -6.59 -7.93 9.01
CA LYS A 144 -6.82 -7.54 10.40
C LYS A 144 -6.75 -6.03 10.60
N ARG A 145 -5.93 -5.35 9.78
CA ARG A 145 -5.73 -3.90 9.89
C ARG A 145 -5.53 -3.26 8.53
N VAL A 146 -6.16 -2.12 8.33
CA VAL A 146 -5.93 -1.23 7.20
C VAL A 146 -5.63 0.17 7.72
N CYS A 147 -4.44 0.67 7.44
CA CYS A 147 -4.01 2.03 7.76
C CYS A 147 -3.89 2.82 6.45
N MET A 148 -4.66 3.89 6.33
CA MET A 148 -4.56 4.81 5.21
C MET A 148 -4.14 6.19 5.70
N LEU A 149 -3.10 6.75 5.11
CA LEU A 149 -2.68 8.13 5.34
C LEU A 149 -2.80 8.94 4.05
N LEU A 150 -3.29 10.17 4.16
CA LEU A 150 -3.46 11.09 3.04
C LEU A 150 -3.02 12.48 3.44
N GLY A 151 -2.27 13.16 2.58
CA GLY A 151 -1.92 14.57 2.79
C GLY A 151 -3.17 15.46 2.67
N GLU A 152 -3.41 16.33 3.66
CA GLU A 152 -4.61 17.20 3.73
C GLU A 152 -4.79 18.13 2.52
N LYS A 153 -3.70 18.40 1.79
CA LYS A 153 -3.68 19.29 0.61
C LYS A 153 -3.72 18.52 -0.72
N GLU A 154 -3.77 17.18 -0.71
CA GLU A 154 -3.79 16.39 -1.95
C GLU A 154 -5.08 16.60 -2.76
N LYS A 155 -6.20 16.88 -2.11
CA LYS A 155 -7.46 17.28 -2.76
C LYS A 155 -7.35 18.56 -3.61
N ASN A 156 -6.30 19.37 -3.41
CA ASN A 156 -6.05 20.59 -4.17
C ASN A 156 -5.24 20.33 -5.46
N ALA A 157 -5.11 19.07 -5.88
CA ALA A 157 -4.45 18.72 -7.13
C ALA A 157 -5.12 19.42 -8.32
N LYS A 158 -4.32 19.88 -9.29
CA LYS A 158 -4.84 20.54 -10.50
C LYS A 158 -5.56 19.58 -11.44
N GLU A 159 -5.17 18.31 -11.42
CA GLU A 159 -5.79 17.26 -12.21
C GLU A 159 -7.07 16.78 -11.49
N LYS A 160 -8.17 16.78 -12.23
CA LYS A 160 -9.51 16.55 -11.65
C LYS A 160 -9.69 15.18 -11.00
N ARG A 161 -9.16 14.11 -11.62
CA ARG A 161 -9.23 12.75 -11.04
C ARG A 161 -8.44 12.70 -9.74
N MET A 162 -7.21 13.23 -9.73
CA MET A 162 -6.37 13.26 -8.54
C MET A 162 -6.98 14.08 -7.40
N ALA A 163 -7.70 15.17 -7.72
CA ALA A 163 -8.37 16.00 -6.73
C ALA A 163 -9.47 15.26 -5.96
N THR A 164 -10.00 14.14 -6.47
CA THR A 164 -11.00 13.32 -5.77
C THR A 164 -10.39 12.37 -4.73
N VAL A 165 -9.07 12.37 -4.53
CA VAL A 165 -8.37 11.40 -3.70
C VAL A 165 -8.90 11.33 -2.27
N GLU A 166 -9.23 12.47 -1.66
CA GLU A 166 -9.78 12.50 -0.28
C GLU A 166 -11.16 11.85 -0.24
N GLU A 167 -12.07 12.24 -1.14
CA GLU A 167 -13.41 11.64 -1.26
C GLU A 167 -13.32 10.13 -1.48
N LYS A 168 -12.51 9.69 -2.44
CA LYS A 168 -12.34 8.28 -2.77
C LYS A 168 -11.69 7.48 -1.63
N SER A 169 -10.76 8.08 -0.88
CA SER A 169 -10.18 7.45 0.30
C SER A 169 -11.19 7.28 1.45
N VAL A 170 -12.06 8.28 1.65
CA VAL A 170 -13.15 8.18 2.65
C VAL A 170 -14.14 7.08 2.27
N LEU A 171 -14.54 7.00 1.00
CA LEU A 171 -15.43 5.94 0.51
C LEU A 171 -14.78 4.56 0.65
N ALA A 172 -13.52 4.41 0.26
CA ALA A 172 -12.77 3.17 0.40
C ALA A 172 -12.68 2.71 1.87
N ALA A 173 -12.39 3.64 2.80
CA ALA A 173 -12.38 3.35 4.23
C ALA A 173 -13.75 2.89 4.74
N SER A 174 -14.83 3.53 4.28
CA SER A 174 -16.19 3.15 4.64
C SER A 174 -16.56 1.75 4.14
N ILE A 175 -16.21 1.43 2.88
CA ILE A 175 -16.43 0.10 2.30
C ILE A 175 -15.67 -0.98 3.11
N LEU A 176 -14.39 -0.75 3.40
CA LEU A 176 -13.59 -1.68 4.19
C LEU A 176 -14.17 -1.89 5.60
N LYS A 177 -14.59 -0.82 6.30
CA LYS A 177 -15.24 -0.92 7.62
C LYS A 177 -16.54 -1.72 7.59
N THR A 178 -17.26 -1.68 6.48
CA THR A 178 -18.54 -2.40 6.34
C THR A 178 -18.33 -3.87 5.97
N LYS A 179 -17.28 -4.16 5.21
CA LYS A 179 -17.05 -5.50 4.63
C LYS A 179 -16.07 -6.38 5.40
N THR A 180 -15.38 -5.85 6.42
CA THR A 180 -14.39 -6.60 7.20
C THR A 180 -14.55 -6.34 8.69
N ASP A 181 -14.08 -7.28 9.50
CA ASP A 181 -13.87 -7.10 10.94
C ASP A 181 -12.50 -6.42 11.24
N ALA A 182 -11.78 -6.00 10.20
CA ALA A 182 -10.48 -5.34 10.34
C ALA A 182 -10.59 -3.98 11.02
N SER A 183 -9.57 -3.61 11.79
CA SER A 183 -9.41 -2.22 12.23
C SER A 183 -9.03 -1.35 11.02
N VAL A 184 -9.89 -0.42 10.62
CA VAL A 184 -9.67 0.47 9.47
C VAL A 184 -9.54 1.91 9.94
N SER A 185 -8.40 2.53 9.66
CA SER A 185 -8.12 3.93 9.91
C SER A 185 -7.85 4.70 8.61
N LEU A 186 -8.33 5.94 8.55
CA LEU A 186 -7.93 6.94 7.56
C LEU A 186 -7.57 8.20 8.32
N GLU A 187 -6.35 8.68 8.15
CA GLU A 187 -5.84 9.88 8.80
C GLU A 187 -5.36 10.88 7.75
N LEU A 188 -5.77 12.14 7.91
CA LEU A 188 -5.24 13.26 7.16
C LEU A 188 -3.99 13.78 7.88
N VAL A 189 -2.87 13.81 7.18
CA VAL A 189 -1.59 14.31 7.69
C VAL A 189 -1.20 15.59 6.97
N GLU A 190 -0.38 16.41 7.60
CA GLU A 190 0.09 17.65 6.99
C GLU A 190 0.80 17.39 5.65
N GLY A 191 0.50 18.20 4.64
CA GLY A 191 1.24 18.24 3.39
C GLY A 191 0.45 17.87 2.14
N THR A 192 1.21 17.67 1.06
CA THR A 192 0.75 17.32 -0.29
C THR A 192 1.24 15.93 -0.69
N HIS A 193 0.85 15.45 -1.85
CA HIS A 193 1.34 14.18 -2.43
C HIS A 193 2.87 14.07 -2.48
N PHE A 194 3.55 15.20 -2.67
CA PHE A 194 5.02 15.28 -2.84
C PHE A 194 5.77 15.67 -1.55
N SER A 195 5.09 15.73 -0.41
CA SER A 195 5.75 15.99 0.87
C SER A 195 6.67 14.83 1.27
N PRO A 196 7.71 15.07 2.09
CA PRO A 196 8.67 14.03 2.50
C PRO A 196 7.99 12.78 3.02
N ILE A 197 8.44 11.61 2.58
CA ILE A 197 7.79 10.33 2.87
C ILE A 197 8.13 9.80 4.28
N LEU A 198 9.33 10.04 4.80
CA LEU A 198 9.77 9.49 6.09
C LEU A 198 8.86 9.85 7.27
N PRO A 199 8.39 11.09 7.46
CA PRO A 199 7.43 11.42 8.52
C PRO A 199 6.12 10.65 8.39
N ARG A 200 5.65 10.41 7.16
CA ARG A 200 4.42 9.64 6.90
C ARG A 200 4.63 8.15 7.16
N LEU A 201 5.79 7.60 6.80
CA LEU A 201 6.16 6.25 7.18
C LEU A 201 6.20 6.09 8.68
N ALA A 202 6.85 7.01 9.40
CA ALA A 202 6.90 6.99 10.86
C ALA A 202 5.48 6.97 11.47
N ARG A 203 4.57 7.83 10.96
CA ARG A 203 3.17 7.86 11.41
C ARG A 203 2.41 6.58 11.07
N ALA A 204 2.60 6.04 9.86
CA ALA A 204 1.97 4.79 9.45
C ALA A 204 2.41 3.61 10.33
N PHE A 205 3.68 3.55 10.66
CA PHE A 205 4.22 2.53 11.56
C PHE A 205 3.68 2.68 12.98
N GLU A 206 3.60 3.90 13.52
CA GLU A 206 3.03 4.18 14.85
C GLU A 206 1.57 3.70 14.97
N VAL A 207 0.78 3.83 13.91
CA VAL A 207 -0.63 3.41 13.89
C VAL A 207 -0.77 1.90 13.65
N SER A 208 0.21 1.27 13.00
CA SER A 208 0.10 -0.11 12.51
C SER A 208 0.82 -1.14 13.36
N PHE A 209 1.85 -0.76 14.11
CA PHE A 209 2.69 -1.65 14.90
C PHE A 209 2.77 -1.27 16.36
#